data_104745348465b5adb57a299a16579304
#
_entry.id   104745348465b5adb57a299a16579304
#
_cell.length_a   1.000
_cell.length_b   1.000
_cell.length_c   1.000
_cell.angle_alpha   90.00
_cell.angle_beta   90.00
_cell.angle_gamma   90.00
#
_symmetry.space_group_name_H-M   'P 1'
#
loop_
_entity.id
_entity.type
_entity.pdbx_description
1 polymer ?
#
loop_
_entity_poly.entity_id
_entity_poly.type
_entity_poly.pdbx_seq_one_letter_code
_entity_poly.pdbx_strand_id
1 'polypeptide(L)'
;MWNDFSQGLTGFIESAWVYLLNASAPVLFYGYGLAIGVAVAIVYAVFKFLQATVPDENREFMDPLPPLLKLIWPLVRVISYHLCTNLPIDYLNRLEKRLQQTGVAYLMSAEDFFALRVISACAFPLLVLSGMLMLEKSHPLAFAGGVVLGFFYPVIWLSETKKKREKEVVRVLPMYLEFISMSVEAGLNLNGAIGQAVDKGPAGALKNEFQIVIRDIRSGASRADALGRLSDRLDIREVSTFVRAVIQAERMGSSMRNLLKVQSEQRRNERFQRAEKMAMEAPVKLILPLMAFIFPVTFMILAFPILVKFMDQGFL
;
A
#
# COMPACT_ATOMS: atom_id res chain seq x y z
N MET A 1 8.22 58.02 -10.56
CA MET A 1 7.16 57.08 -10.93
C MET A 1 7.18 55.80 -10.10
N TRP A 2 8.32 55.03 -9.94
CA TRP A 2 8.39 53.85 -9.07
C TRP A 2 8.37 54.19 -7.56
N ASN A 3 9.04 55.26 -7.14
CA ASN A 3 9.06 55.71 -5.74
C ASN A 3 7.68 56.22 -5.25
N ASP A 4 6.95 56.92 -6.10
CA ASP A 4 5.62 57.43 -5.80
C ASP A 4 4.61 56.29 -5.67
N PHE A 5 4.74 55.24 -6.48
CA PHE A 5 3.92 54.04 -6.43
C PHE A 5 4.19 53.24 -5.18
N SER A 6 5.46 53.08 -4.78
CA SER A 6 5.84 52.34 -3.53
C SER A 6 5.38 53.06 -2.30
N GLN A 7 5.50 54.43 -2.24
CA GLN A 7 5.00 55.22 -1.12
C GLN A 7 3.46 55.22 -1.03
N GLY A 8 2.78 55.23 -2.15
CA GLY A 8 1.32 55.08 -2.19
C GLY A 8 0.85 53.71 -1.68
N LEU A 9 1.57 52.65 -2.01
CA LEU A 9 1.27 51.27 -1.60
C LEU A 9 1.53 51.06 -0.10
N THR A 10 2.64 51.59 0.43
CA THR A 10 2.95 51.53 1.88
C THR A 10 1.96 52.33 2.70
N GLY A 11 1.60 53.54 2.26
CA GLY A 11 0.57 54.37 2.93
C GLY A 11 -0.82 53.73 2.92
N PHE A 12 -1.18 53.05 1.83
CA PHE A 12 -2.44 52.29 1.76
C PHE A 12 -2.41 51.09 2.70
N ILE A 13 -1.32 50.36 2.77
CA ILE A 13 -1.18 49.18 3.65
C ILE A 13 -1.21 49.64 5.13
N GLU A 14 -0.51 50.73 5.52
CA GLU A 14 -0.56 51.25 6.88
C GLU A 14 -1.95 51.76 7.27
N SER A 15 -2.64 52.49 6.40
CA SER A 15 -4.01 52.94 6.67
C SER A 15 -4.98 51.77 6.81
N ALA A 16 -4.84 50.73 5.99
CA ALA A 16 -5.64 49.50 6.07
C ALA A 16 -5.37 48.74 7.38
N TRP A 17 -4.12 48.68 7.83
CA TRP A 17 -3.75 48.09 9.13
C TRP A 17 -4.35 48.82 10.32
N VAL A 18 -4.27 50.17 10.33
CA VAL A 18 -4.86 51.01 11.38
C VAL A 18 -6.39 50.86 11.40
N TYR A 19 -7.02 50.75 10.23
CA TYR A 19 -8.48 50.56 10.13
C TYR A 19 -8.89 49.15 10.64
N LEU A 20 -8.09 48.14 10.37
CA LEU A 20 -8.30 46.77 10.86
C LEU A 20 -8.10 46.66 12.39
N LEU A 21 -7.12 47.36 12.96
CA LEU A 21 -6.86 47.36 14.41
C LEU A 21 -7.96 48.08 15.22
N ASN A 22 -8.62 49.08 14.64
CA ASN A 22 -9.70 49.84 15.28
C ASN A 22 -11.11 49.40 14.91
N ALA A 23 -11.24 48.37 14.05
CA ALA A 23 -12.55 47.87 13.61
C ALA A 23 -13.24 47.09 14.74
N SER A 24 -14.55 47.26 14.85
CA SER A 24 -15.40 46.48 15.76
C SER A 24 -15.31 45.00 15.43
N ALA A 25 -15.42 44.12 16.44
CA ALA A 25 -15.31 42.68 16.30
C ALA A 25 -16.05 42.04 15.06
N PRO A 26 -17.26 42.45 14.69
CA PRO A 26 -17.94 41.93 13.50
C PRO A 26 -17.22 42.31 12.18
N VAL A 27 -16.66 43.51 12.07
CA VAL A 27 -15.94 43.94 10.85
C VAL A 27 -14.66 43.14 10.62
N LEU A 28 -13.93 42.84 11.70
CA LEU A 28 -12.77 41.96 11.65
C LEU A 28 -13.16 40.55 11.20
N PHE A 29 -14.27 40.02 11.72
CA PHE A 29 -14.77 38.69 11.35
C PHE A 29 -15.13 38.61 9.85
N TYR A 30 -15.84 39.61 9.32
CA TYR A 30 -16.14 39.68 7.87
C TYR A 30 -14.89 39.90 7.03
N GLY A 31 -13.92 40.69 7.49
CA GLY A 31 -12.65 40.92 6.83
C GLY A 31 -11.81 39.64 6.69
N TYR A 32 -11.67 38.87 7.77
CA TYR A 32 -11.01 37.56 7.74
C TYR A 32 -11.75 36.56 6.87
N GLY A 33 -13.08 36.52 6.94
CA GLY A 33 -13.91 35.65 6.08
C GLY A 33 -13.69 35.94 4.60
N LEU A 34 -13.67 37.21 4.21
CA LEU A 34 -13.43 37.63 2.83
C LEU A 34 -12.00 37.32 2.38
N ALA A 35 -10.98 37.58 3.23
CA ALA A 35 -9.59 37.25 2.94
C ALA A 35 -9.37 35.75 2.74
N ILE A 36 -9.99 34.92 3.58
CA ILE A 36 -9.96 33.46 3.43
C ILE A 36 -10.67 33.04 2.13
N GLY A 37 -11.85 33.62 1.84
CA GLY A 37 -12.58 33.35 0.60
C GLY A 37 -11.77 33.68 -0.66
N VAL A 38 -11.10 34.84 -0.70
CA VAL A 38 -10.22 35.23 -1.81
C VAL A 38 -9.00 34.29 -1.91
N ALA A 39 -8.38 33.95 -0.77
CA ALA A 39 -7.25 33.00 -0.77
C ALA A 39 -7.65 31.62 -1.32
N VAL A 40 -8.80 31.09 -0.90
CA VAL A 40 -9.34 29.84 -1.41
C VAL A 40 -9.65 29.93 -2.91
N ALA A 41 -10.24 31.04 -3.39
CA ALA A 41 -10.53 31.26 -4.79
C ALA A 41 -9.24 31.33 -5.64
N ILE A 42 -8.19 31.98 -5.15
CA ILE A 42 -6.88 32.04 -5.81
C ILE A 42 -6.26 30.63 -5.89
N VAL A 43 -6.24 29.90 -4.79
CA VAL A 43 -5.73 28.52 -4.74
C VAL A 43 -6.51 27.64 -5.72
N TYR A 44 -7.83 27.75 -5.75
CA TYR A 44 -8.67 27.01 -6.70
C TYR A 44 -8.37 27.39 -8.16
N ALA A 45 -8.23 28.68 -8.47
CA ALA A 45 -7.92 29.16 -9.80
C ALA A 45 -6.54 28.68 -10.27
N VAL A 46 -5.52 28.76 -9.41
CA VAL A 46 -4.16 28.24 -9.67
C VAL A 46 -4.20 26.73 -9.90
N PHE A 47 -4.93 26.00 -9.05
CA PHE A 47 -5.10 24.55 -9.20
C PHE A 47 -5.76 24.20 -10.53
N LYS A 48 -6.83 24.90 -10.92
CA LYS A 48 -7.51 24.71 -12.22
C LYS A 48 -6.61 25.04 -13.40
N PHE A 49 -5.81 26.09 -13.30
CA PHE A 49 -4.83 26.45 -14.31
C PHE A 49 -3.75 25.36 -14.46
N LEU A 50 -3.18 24.87 -13.34
CA LEU A 50 -2.23 23.77 -13.35
C LEU A 50 -2.84 22.49 -13.92
N GLN A 51 -4.09 22.18 -13.56
CA GLN A 51 -4.80 21.02 -14.09
C GLN A 51 -5.02 21.11 -15.61
N ALA A 52 -5.30 22.29 -16.14
CA ALA A 52 -5.47 22.50 -17.59
C ALA A 52 -4.19 22.24 -18.40
N THR A 53 -3.02 22.35 -17.76
CA THR A 53 -1.71 22.10 -18.38
C THR A 53 -1.35 20.61 -18.44
N VAL A 54 -2.06 19.76 -17.67
CA VAL A 54 -1.79 18.32 -17.59
C VAL A 54 -2.53 17.58 -18.68
N PRO A 55 -1.84 16.82 -19.59
CA PRO A 55 -2.49 16.03 -20.63
C PRO A 55 -3.45 14.99 -20.05
N ASP A 56 -4.56 14.72 -20.74
CA ASP A 56 -5.46 13.63 -20.35
C ASP A 56 -4.78 12.28 -20.53
N GLU A 57 -4.80 11.47 -19.49
CA GLU A 57 -4.28 10.10 -19.52
C GLU A 57 -5.34 9.14 -20.04
N ASN A 58 -4.98 8.37 -21.05
CA ASN A 58 -5.85 7.29 -21.50
C ASN A 58 -5.76 6.12 -20.52
N ARG A 59 -6.75 6.02 -19.61
CA ARG A 59 -6.86 4.98 -18.59
C ARG A 59 -7.64 3.73 -19.03
N GLU A 60 -7.78 3.56 -20.34
CA GLU A 60 -8.59 2.47 -20.92
C GLU A 60 -8.10 1.07 -20.50
N PHE A 61 -6.81 0.97 -20.16
CA PHE A 61 -6.15 -0.28 -19.74
C PHE A 61 -5.85 -0.37 -18.24
N MET A 62 -6.28 0.63 -17.45
CA MET A 62 -6.06 0.67 -16.00
C MET A 62 -7.32 0.27 -15.23
N ASP A 63 -7.11 -0.31 -14.04
CA ASP A 63 -8.18 -0.65 -13.12
C ASP A 63 -8.93 0.61 -12.62
N PRO A 64 -10.24 0.51 -12.30
CA PRO A 64 -10.99 1.62 -11.76
C PRO A 64 -10.46 2.04 -10.39
N LEU A 65 -10.29 3.36 -10.21
CA LEU A 65 -9.79 3.93 -8.96
C LEU A 65 -10.76 3.71 -7.79
N PRO A 66 -10.25 3.37 -6.60
CA PRO A 66 -11.02 3.43 -5.37
C PRO A 66 -11.64 4.83 -5.16
N PRO A 67 -12.83 4.92 -4.53
CA PRO A 67 -13.56 6.20 -4.44
C PRO A 67 -12.77 7.32 -3.74
N LEU A 68 -12.00 7.00 -2.70
CA LEU A 68 -11.14 7.97 -2.01
C LEU A 68 -9.99 8.46 -2.91
N LEU A 69 -9.37 7.56 -3.67
CA LEU A 69 -8.28 7.92 -4.55
C LEU A 69 -8.78 8.74 -5.74
N LYS A 70 -10.01 8.48 -6.21
CA LYS A 70 -10.66 9.25 -7.27
C LYS A 70 -10.84 10.73 -6.89
N LEU A 71 -11.12 11.03 -5.62
CA LEU A 71 -11.27 12.39 -5.12
C LEU A 71 -9.93 13.16 -5.14
N ILE A 72 -8.85 12.49 -4.77
CA ILE A 72 -7.50 13.09 -4.66
C ILE A 72 -6.78 13.05 -6.02
N TRP A 73 -7.30 12.28 -6.98
CA TRP A 73 -6.63 12.01 -8.26
C TRP A 73 -6.21 13.26 -9.04
N PRO A 74 -7.03 14.30 -9.16
CA PRO A 74 -6.62 15.54 -9.85
C PRO A 74 -5.36 16.18 -9.25
N LEU A 75 -5.25 16.11 -7.90
CA LEU A 75 -4.08 16.63 -7.19
C LEU A 75 -2.85 15.75 -7.43
N VAL A 76 -3.02 14.43 -7.41
CA VAL A 76 -1.94 13.47 -7.72
C VAL A 76 -1.37 13.75 -9.12
N ARG A 77 -2.21 13.96 -10.13
CA ARG A 77 -1.78 14.22 -11.50
C ARG A 77 -1.01 15.52 -11.66
N VAL A 78 -1.48 16.60 -11.05
CA VAL A 78 -0.80 17.89 -11.09
C VAL A 78 0.61 17.78 -10.50
N ILE A 79 0.72 17.10 -9.34
CA ILE A 79 2.00 16.91 -8.67
C ILE A 79 2.91 15.94 -9.45
N SER A 80 2.37 14.85 -9.96
CA SER A 80 3.08 13.88 -10.80
C SER A 80 3.70 14.57 -11.99
N TYR A 81 2.92 15.34 -12.74
CA TYR A 81 3.40 16.04 -13.93
C TYR A 81 4.50 17.06 -13.64
N HIS A 82 4.37 17.88 -12.59
CA HIS A 82 5.29 18.98 -12.32
C HIS A 82 6.53 18.59 -11.51
N LEU A 83 6.40 17.63 -10.56
CA LEU A 83 7.52 17.22 -9.71
C LEU A 83 8.31 16.03 -10.26
N CYS A 84 7.65 15.11 -10.97
CA CYS A 84 8.31 13.87 -11.35
C CYS A 84 9.17 13.98 -12.60
N THR A 85 9.06 15.06 -13.37
CA THR A 85 9.86 15.31 -14.57
C THR A 85 11.39 15.30 -14.31
N ASN A 86 11.80 15.62 -13.09
CA ASN A 86 13.23 15.70 -12.70
C ASN A 86 13.72 14.49 -11.88
N LEU A 87 12.91 13.43 -11.73
CA LEU A 87 13.32 12.26 -10.96
C LEU A 87 14.28 11.36 -11.75
N PRO A 88 15.31 10.76 -11.09
CA PRO A 88 16.21 9.81 -11.70
C PRO A 88 15.44 8.59 -12.27
N ILE A 89 15.70 8.23 -13.52
CA ILE A 89 15.05 7.09 -14.20
C ILE A 89 15.25 5.79 -13.43
N ASP A 90 16.42 5.58 -12.83
CA ASP A 90 16.70 4.38 -12.03
C ASP A 90 15.82 4.24 -10.79
N TYR A 91 15.40 5.36 -10.20
CA TYR A 91 14.48 5.38 -9.08
C TYR A 91 13.06 5.00 -9.54
N LEU A 92 12.60 5.58 -10.63
CA LEU A 92 11.29 5.29 -11.23
C LEU A 92 11.19 3.80 -11.63
N ASN A 93 12.20 3.26 -12.31
CA ASN A 93 12.25 1.85 -12.70
C ASN A 93 12.19 0.90 -11.50
N ARG A 94 12.89 1.22 -10.41
CA ARG A 94 12.81 0.43 -9.17
C ARG A 94 11.44 0.51 -8.51
N LEU A 95 10.82 1.67 -8.55
CA LEU A 95 9.49 1.89 -8.00
C LEU A 95 8.43 1.17 -8.84
N GLU A 96 8.52 1.27 -10.15
CA GLU A 96 7.63 0.57 -11.09
C GLU A 96 7.68 -0.95 -10.89
N LYS A 97 8.88 -1.52 -10.77
CA LYS A 97 9.04 -2.95 -10.45
C LYS A 97 8.35 -3.32 -9.14
N ARG A 98 8.44 -2.50 -8.11
CA ARG A 98 7.71 -2.72 -6.84
C ARG A 98 6.21 -2.64 -7.02
N LEU A 99 5.71 -1.69 -7.81
CA LEU A 99 4.29 -1.55 -8.12
C LEU A 99 3.77 -2.76 -8.90
N GLN A 100 4.54 -3.26 -9.88
CA GLN A 100 4.21 -4.49 -10.61
C GLN A 100 4.08 -5.70 -9.67
N GLN A 101 5.02 -5.90 -8.76
CA GLN A 101 5.00 -6.99 -7.78
C GLN A 101 3.79 -6.93 -6.84
N THR A 102 3.29 -5.74 -6.52
CA THR A 102 2.10 -5.55 -5.69
C THR A 102 0.80 -5.64 -6.48
N GLY A 103 0.85 -5.57 -7.80
CA GLY A 103 -0.31 -5.44 -8.68
C GLY A 103 -0.91 -4.04 -8.72
N VAL A 104 -0.33 -3.08 -8.02
CA VAL A 104 -0.78 -1.68 -8.00
C VAL A 104 -0.40 -0.95 -9.29
N ALA A 105 0.54 -1.49 -10.09
CA ALA A 105 0.89 -0.96 -11.40
C ALA A 105 -0.30 -0.87 -12.38
N TYR A 106 -1.34 -1.68 -12.20
CA TYR A 106 -2.59 -1.55 -12.98
C TYR A 106 -3.49 -0.41 -12.51
N LEU A 107 -3.21 0.16 -11.34
CA LEU A 107 -3.99 1.24 -10.74
C LEU A 107 -3.32 2.61 -10.96
N MET A 108 -2.00 2.69 -10.82
CA MET A 108 -1.23 3.94 -10.89
C MET A 108 0.20 3.70 -11.35
N SER A 109 0.80 4.73 -11.99
CA SER A 109 2.20 4.74 -12.41
C SER A 109 3.17 4.96 -11.24
N ALA A 110 4.48 4.77 -11.49
CA ALA A 110 5.52 5.08 -10.50
C ALA A 110 5.53 6.57 -10.12
N GLU A 111 5.26 7.43 -11.06
CA GLU A 111 5.18 8.89 -10.90
C GLU A 111 3.99 9.28 -10.01
N ASP A 112 2.81 8.68 -10.26
CA ASP A 112 1.61 8.93 -9.46
C ASP A 112 1.78 8.46 -8.02
N PHE A 113 2.46 7.31 -7.82
CA PHE A 113 2.76 6.82 -6.48
C PHE A 113 3.71 7.76 -5.73
N PHE A 114 4.71 8.34 -6.42
CA PHE A 114 5.59 9.32 -5.80
C PHE A 114 4.81 10.60 -5.44
N ALA A 115 3.94 11.09 -6.33
CA ALA A 115 3.05 12.21 -6.05
C ALA A 115 2.17 11.94 -4.82
N LEU A 116 1.64 10.72 -4.69
CA LEU A 116 0.87 10.31 -3.52
C LEU A 116 1.70 10.37 -2.22
N ARG A 117 2.99 10.03 -2.27
CA ARG A 117 3.91 10.17 -1.12
C ARG A 117 4.10 11.62 -0.71
N VAL A 118 4.24 12.52 -1.69
CA VAL A 118 4.36 13.96 -1.42
C VAL A 118 3.06 14.51 -0.82
N ILE A 119 1.91 14.13 -1.35
CA ILE A 119 0.61 14.53 -0.81
C ILE A 119 0.44 14.06 0.63
N SER A 120 0.76 12.81 0.92
CA SER A 120 0.65 12.27 2.28
C SER A 120 1.64 12.92 3.24
N ALA A 121 2.86 13.26 2.78
CA ALA A 121 3.85 14.01 3.56
C ALA A 121 3.39 15.44 3.92
N CYS A 122 2.49 16.04 3.13
CA CYS A 122 1.87 17.33 3.44
C CYS A 122 0.59 17.17 4.29
N ALA A 123 -0.21 16.15 4.03
CA ALA A 123 -1.49 15.94 4.70
C ALA A 123 -1.34 15.53 6.18
N PHE A 124 -0.38 14.63 6.49
CA PHE A 124 -0.16 14.17 7.86
C PHE A 124 0.23 15.26 8.84
N PRO A 125 1.22 16.13 8.56
CA PRO A 125 1.55 17.24 9.46
C PRO A 125 0.40 18.24 9.63
N LEU A 126 -0.46 18.44 8.60
CA LEU A 126 -1.65 19.26 8.75
C LEU A 126 -2.67 18.64 9.72
N LEU A 127 -2.85 17.33 9.68
CA LEU A 127 -3.66 16.60 10.66
C LEU A 127 -3.07 16.68 12.07
N VAL A 128 -1.75 16.54 12.22
CA VAL A 128 -1.06 16.70 13.50
C VAL A 128 -1.22 18.14 14.01
N LEU A 129 -1.06 19.14 13.14
CA LEU A 129 -1.23 20.54 13.50
C LEU A 129 -2.66 20.85 13.98
N SER A 130 -3.67 20.34 13.28
CA SER A 130 -5.08 20.52 13.69
C SER A 130 -5.37 19.89 15.05
N GLY A 131 -4.82 18.71 15.34
CA GLY A 131 -4.91 18.08 16.66
C GLY A 131 -4.18 18.86 17.76
N MET A 132 -3.01 19.43 17.44
CA MET A 132 -2.25 20.25 18.36
C MET A 132 -2.96 21.57 18.72
N LEU A 133 -3.60 22.20 17.72
CA LEU A 133 -4.40 23.41 17.95
C LEU A 133 -5.60 23.12 18.88
N MET A 134 -6.23 21.95 18.75
CA MET A 134 -7.30 21.53 19.67
C MET A 134 -6.83 21.26 21.10
N LEU A 135 -5.56 20.84 21.27
CA LEU A 135 -4.99 20.51 22.59
C LEU A 135 -4.22 21.69 23.23
N GLU A 136 -4.19 22.85 22.56
CA GLU A 136 -3.44 24.06 22.99
C GLU A 136 -1.95 23.79 23.30
N LYS A 137 -1.37 22.74 22.70
CA LYS A 137 0.04 22.35 22.87
C LYS A 137 0.76 22.40 21.54
N SER A 138 1.89 23.09 21.47
CA SER A 138 2.75 23.12 20.29
C SER A 138 4.06 22.37 20.55
N HIS A 139 4.26 21.25 19.87
CA HIS A 139 5.53 20.50 19.90
C HIS A 139 6.11 20.39 18.48
N PRO A 140 7.17 21.12 18.14
CA PRO A 140 7.74 21.08 16.78
C PRO A 140 8.23 19.69 16.36
N LEU A 141 8.64 18.86 17.32
CA LEU A 141 9.02 17.47 17.07
C LEU A 141 7.85 16.61 16.55
N ALA A 142 6.62 16.85 17.02
CA ALA A 142 5.44 16.11 16.55
C ALA A 142 5.09 16.51 15.11
N PHE A 143 5.27 17.77 14.73
CA PHE A 143 5.11 18.22 13.35
C PHE A 143 6.13 17.55 12.41
N ALA A 144 7.42 17.53 12.79
CA ALA A 144 8.48 16.85 12.05
C ALA A 144 8.19 15.33 11.93
N GLY A 145 7.73 14.72 13.03
CA GLY A 145 7.28 13.33 13.04
C GLY A 145 6.11 13.08 12.07
N GLY A 146 5.15 13.98 11.98
CA GLY A 146 4.05 13.95 11.03
C GLY A 146 4.51 13.92 9.57
N VAL A 147 5.50 14.75 9.20
CA VAL A 147 6.08 14.75 7.83
C VAL A 147 6.72 13.40 7.51
N VAL A 148 7.54 12.87 8.42
CA VAL A 148 8.22 11.59 8.23
C VAL A 148 7.21 10.45 8.10
N LEU A 149 6.25 10.36 8.99
CA LEU A 149 5.20 9.35 8.95
C LEU A 149 4.37 9.44 7.66
N GLY A 150 3.97 10.65 7.25
CA GLY A 150 3.23 10.87 6.02
C GLY A 150 3.99 10.41 4.77
N PHE A 151 5.30 10.67 4.72
CA PHE A 151 6.13 10.26 3.59
C PHE A 151 6.36 8.75 3.52
N PHE A 152 6.46 8.07 4.66
CA PHE A 152 6.67 6.61 4.70
C PHE A 152 5.37 5.80 4.66
N TYR A 153 4.23 6.38 5.03
CA TYR A 153 2.95 5.69 5.08
C TYR A 153 2.57 4.97 3.77
N PRO A 154 2.64 5.58 2.57
CA PRO A 154 2.32 4.87 1.32
C PRO A 154 3.28 3.71 1.02
N VAL A 155 4.53 3.79 1.46
CA VAL A 155 5.51 2.70 1.30
C VAL A 155 5.16 1.52 2.20
N ILE A 156 4.74 1.79 3.44
CA ILE A 156 4.28 0.75 4.38
C ILE A 156 3.02 0.08 3.83
N TRP A 157 2.06 0.88 3.36
CA TRP A 157 0.84 0.38 2.72
C TRP A 157 1.15 -0.51 1.51
N LEU A 158 2.08 -0.10 0.65
CA LEU A 158 2.52 -0.89 -0.51
C LEU A 158 3.13 -2.23 -0.09
N SER A 159 3.98 -2.23 0.95
CA SER A 159 4.58 -3.44 1.51
C SER A 159 3.53 -4.40 2.08
N GLU A 160 2.52 -3.88 2.77
CA GLU A 160 1.43 -4.70 3.29
C GLU A 160 0.54 -5.27 2.17
N THR A 161 0.29 -4.48 1.13
CA THR A 161 -0.44 -4.93 -0.07
C THR A 161 0.30 -6.06 -0.77
N LYS A 162 1.64 -5.95 -0.92
CA LYS A 162 2.49 -7.04 -1.43
C LYS A 162 2.32 -8.31 -0.59
N LYS A 163 2.43 -8.21 0.73
CA LYS A 163 2.29 -9.36 1.65
C LYS A 163 0.89 -10.00 1.58
N LYS A 164 -0.16 -9.20 1.44
CA LYS A 164 -1.53 -9.71 1.28
C LYS A 164 -1.69 -10.48 -0.04
N ARG A 165 -1.20 -9.91 -1.14
CA ARG A 165 -1.21 -10.55 -2.47
C ARG A 165 -0.40 -11.84 -2.48
N GLU A 166 0.80 -11.84 -1.89
CA GLU A 166 1.64 -13.02 -1.75
C GLU A 166 0.93 -14.15 -1.00
N LYS A 167 0.33 -13.83 0.16
CA LYS A 167 -0.44 -14.81 0.95
C LYS A 167 -1.62 -15.38 0.16
N GLU A 168 -2.33 -14.54 -0.60
CA GLU A 168 -3.43 -14.97 -1.46
C GLU A 168 -2.95 -15.95 -2.54
N VAL A 169 -1.89 -15.57 -3.28
CA VAL A 169 -1.32 -16.39 -4.35
C VAL A 169 -0.83 -17.73 -3.80
N VAL A 170 -0.04 -17.72 -2.72
CA VAL A 170 0.50 -18.95 -2.10
C VAL A 170 -0.62 -19.86 -1.59
N ARG A 171 -1.73 -19.30 -1.14
CA ARG A 171 -2.89 -20.07 -0.70
C ARG A 171 -3.60 -20.81 -1.83
N VAL A 172 -3.76 -20.17 -2.99
CA VAL A 172 -4.50 -20.72 -4.11
C VAL A 172 -3.62 -21.51 -5.10
N LEU A 173 -2.31 -21.29 -5.09
CA LEU A 173 -1.35 -21.94 -5.98
C LEU A 173 -1.49 -23.47 -6.02
N PRO A 174 -1.62 -24.20 -4.89
CA PRO A 174 -1.75 -25.66 -4.92
C PRO A 174 -2.92 -26.13 -5.76
N MET A 175 -4.07 -25.45 -5.68
CA MET A 175 -5.26 -25.79 -6.46
C MET A 175 -5.02 -25.59 -7.96
N TYR A 176 -4.36 -24.51 -8.36
CA TYR A 176 -3.99 -24.30 -9.76
C TYR A 176 -3.03 -25.38 -10.29
N LEU A 177 -2.04 -25.76 -9.47
CA LEU A 177 -1.12 -26.84 -9.83
C LEU A 177 -1.82 -28.18 -9.98
N GLU A 178 -2.80 -28.47 -9.12
CA GLU A 178 -3.62 -29.68 -9.20
C GLU A 178 -4.44 -29.68 -10.49
N PHE A 179 -5.12 -28.58 -10.86
CA PHE A 179 -5.83 -28.49 -12.12
C PHE A 179 -4.92 -28.66 -13.35
N ILE A 180 -3.74 -28.04 -13.32
CA ILE A 180 -2.75 -28.19 -14.41
C ILE A 180 -2.27 -29.64 -14.49
N SER A 181 -1.95 -30.26 -13.35
CA SER A 181 -1.50 -31.66 -13.29
C SER A 181 -2.54 -32.61 -13.85
N MET A 182 -3.80 -32.54 -13.37
CA MET A 182 -4.91 -33.36 -13.85
C MET A 182 -5.15 -33.17 -15.33
N SER A 183 -5.06 -31.95 -15.84
CA SER A 183 -5.26 -31.65 -17.27
C SER A 183 -4.15 -32.23 -18.14
N VAL A 184 -2.89 -32.18 -17.67
CA VAL A 184 -1.75 -32.82 -18.37
C VAL A 184 -1.84 -34.34 -18.29
N GLU A 185 -2.31 -34.91 -17.19
CA GLU A 185 -2.58 -36.35 -17.05
C GLU A 185 -3.67 -36.81 -18.00
N ALA A 186 -4.68 -35.97 -18.23
CA ALA A 186 -5.73 -36.20 -19.22
C ALA A 186 -5.27 -36.04 -20.68
N GLY A 187 -4.00 -35.69 -20.92
CA GLY A 187 -3.43 -35.59 -22.26
C GLY A 187 -3.39 -34.20 -22.87
N LEU A 188 -3.85 -33.18 -22.15
CA LEU A 188 -3.73 -31.80 -22.62
C LEU A 188 -2.26 -31.35 -22.65
N ASN A 189 -1.91 -30.54 -23.64
CA ASN A 189 -0.63 -29.84 -23.61
C ASN A 189 -0.62 -28.75 -22.50
N LEU A 190 0.55 -28.26 -22.11
CA LEU A 190 0.68 -27.30 -21.00
C LEU A 190 -0.17 -26.04 -21.20
N ASN A 191 -0.25 -25.50 -22.43
CA ASN A 191 -1.06 -24.30 -22.69
C ASN A 191 -2.56 -24.56 -22.46
N GLY A 192 -3.07 -25.71 -22.93
CA GLY A 192 -4.45 -26.13 -22.67
C GLY A 192 -4.69 -26.38 -21.19
N ALA A 193 -3.72 -26.99 -20.49
CA ALA A 193 -3.80 -27.25 -19.07
C ALA A 193 -3.86 -25.95 -18.24
N ILE A 194 -3.03 -24.95 -18.57
CA ILE A 194 -3.08 -23.62 -17.94
C ILE A 194 -4.42 -22.94 -18.25
N GLY A 195 -4.90 -23.03 -19.49
CA GLY A 195 -6.23 -22.52 -19.89
C GLY A 195 -7.34 -23.10 -19.04
N GLN A 196 -7.37 -24.42 -18.90
CA GLN A 196 -8.36 -25.11 -18.08
C GLN A 196 -8.27 -24.75 -16.59
N ALA A 197 -7.04 -24.59 -16.08
CA ALA A 197 -6.83 -24.15 -14.70
C ALA A 197 -7.34 -22.70 -14.48
N VAL A 198 -7.18 -21.82 -15.47
CA VAL A 198 -7.72 -20.46 -15.43
C VAL A 198 -9.25 -20.45 -15.45
N ASP A 199 -9.86 -21.30 -16.29
CA ASP A 199 -11.33 -21.37 -16.40
C ASP A 199 -11.97 -21.91 -15.11
N LYS A 200 -11.41 -22.94 -14.52
CA LYS A 200 -11.93 -23.64 -13.34
C LYS A 200 -11.44 -23.05 -12.01
N GLY A 201 -10.31 -22.36 -12.01
CA GLY A 201 -9.69 -21.83 -10.81
C GLY A 201 -10.43 -20.62 -10.22
N PRO A 202 -10.23 -20.35 -8.91
CA PRO A 202 -10.86 -19.24 -8.23
C PRO A 202 -10.40 -17.89 -8.81
N ALA A 203 -11.28 -16.89 -8.76
CA ALA A 203 -10.91 -15.53 -9.11
C ALA A 203 -9.85 -14.99 -8.14
N GLY A 204 -8.96 -14.12 -8.60
CA GLY A 204 -7.92 -13.49 -7.80
C GLY A 204 -6.65 -13.20 -8.59
N ALA A 205 -5.64 -12.72 -7.88
CA ALA A 205 -4.39 -12.27 -8.48
C ALA A 205 -3.72 -13.34 -9.36
N LEU A 206 -3.70 -14.60 -8.92
CA LEU A 206 -3.06 -15.69 -9.67
C LEU A 206 -3.81 -16.01 -10.97
N LYS A 207 -5.15 -15.94 -10.99
CA LYS A 207 -5.96 -16.11 -12.20
C LYS A 207 -5.58 -15.08 -13.26
N ASN A 208 -5.54 -13.80 -12.86
CA ASN A 208 -5.20 -12.69 -13.77
C ASN A 208 -3.79 -12.88 -14.36
N GLU A 209 -2.85 -13.29 -13.54
CA GLU A 209 -1.48 -13.51 -13.99
C GLU A 209 -1.36 -14.70 -14.97
N PHE A 210 -2.08 -15.80 -14.76
CA PHE A 210 -2.12 -16.90 -15.74
C PHE A 210 -2.85 -16.49 -17.03
N GLN A 211 -3.86 -15.64 -16.97
CA GLN A 211 -4.49 -15.07 -18.16
C GLN A 211 -3.49 -14.24 -18.99
N ILE A 212 -2.62 -13.47 -18.33
CA ILE A 212 -1.54 -12.73 -19.00
C ILE A 212 -0.58 -13.71 -19.68
N VAL A 213 -0.19 -14.80 -19.01
CA VAL A 213 0.67 -15.85 -19.61
C VAL A 213 0.04 -16.42 -20.88
N ILE A 214 -1.25 -16.75 -20.83
CA ILE A 214 -1.95 -17.30 -22.02
C ILE A 214 -1.99 -16.26 -23.14
N ARG A 215 -2.23 -15.00 -22.83
CA ARG A 215 -2.25 -13.91 -23.81
C ARG A 215 -0.86 -13.71 -24.42
N ASP A 216 0.18 -13.72 -23.62
CA ASP A 216 1.56 -13.58 -24.08
C ASP A 216 1.94 -14.71 -25.04
N ILE A 217 1.58 -15.96 -24.72
CA ILE A 217 1.82 -17.12 -25.59
C ILE A 217 1.02 -17.01 -26.90
N ARG A 218 -0.24 -16.57 -26.83
CA ARG A 218 -1.05 -16.34 -28.03
C ARG A 218 -0.51 -15.23 -28.92
N SER A 219 0.19 -14.23 -28.34
CA SER A 219 0.86 -13.15 -29.05
C SER A 219 2.23 -13.57 -29.62
N GLY A 220 2.62 -14.84 -29.50
CA GLY A 220 3.85 -15.39 -30.09
C GLY A 220 5.05 -15.45 -29.13
N ALA A 221 4.90 -15.10 -27.88
CA ALA A 221 5.97 -15.28 -26.91
C ALA A 221 6.26 -16.76 -26.66
N SER A 222 7.54 -17.10 -26.38
CA SER A 222 7.87 -18.46 -25.97
C SER A 222 7.23 -18.76 -24.60
N ARG A 223 6.87 -20.02 -24.35
CA ARG A 223 6.33 -20.44 -23.06
C ARG A 223 7.29 -20.14 -21.91
N ALA A 224 8.58 -20.38 -22.14
CA ALA A 224 9.61 -20.10 -21.15
C ALA A 224 9.66 -18.60 -20.79
N ASP A 225 9.57 -17.71 -21.79
CA ASP A 225 9.58 -16.26 -21.58
C ASP A 225 8.30 -15.78 -20.89
N ALA A 226 7.13 -16.30 -21.30
CA ALA A 226 5.85 -15.94 -20.70
C ALA A 226 5.77 -16.35 -19.22
N LEU A 227 6.22 -17.59 -18.90
CA LEU A 227 6.30 -18.08 -17.53
C LEU A 227 7.41 -17.36 -16.74
N GLY A 228 8.53 -17.03 -17.36
CA GLY A 228 9.60 -16.24 -16.76
C GLY A 228 9.06 -14.87 -16.31
N ARG A 229 8.36 -14.16 -17.21
CA ARG A 229 7.71 -12.88 -16.87
C ARG A 229 6.68 -13.00 -15.74
N LEU A 230 5.92 -14.09 -15.68
CA LEU A 230 5.03 -14.38 -14.56
C LEU A 230 5.80 -14.44 -13.23
N SER A 231 6.91 -15.19 -13.21
CA SER A 231 7.78 -15.28 -12.03
C SER A 231 8.33 -13.93 -11.58
N ASP A 232 8.76 -13.10 -12.54
CA ASP A 232 9.34 -11.77 -12.27
C ASP A 232 8.28 -10.77 -11.78
N ARG A 233 7.05 -10.81 -12.33
CA ARG A 233 5.95 -9.95 -11.92
C ARG A 233 5.44 -10.28 -10.52
N LEU A 234 5.33 -11.56 -10.17
CA LEU A 234 4.85 -11.96 -8.84
C LEU A 234 5.95 -11.87 -7.78
N ASP A 235 7.20 -12.22 -8.13
CA ASP A 235 8.35 -12.27 -7.21
C ASP A 235 8.07 -13.11 -5.94
N ILE A 236 7.36 -14.23 -6.13
CA ILE A 236 6.98 -15.17 -5.07
C ILE A 236 7.79 -16.45 -5.25
N ARG A 237 8.50 -16.87 -4.19
CA ARG A 237 9.43 -18.01 -4.23
C ARG A 237 8.76 -19.29 -4.72
N GLU A 238 7.56 -19.57 -4.27
CA GLU A 238 6.79 -20.75 -4.63
C GLU A 238 6.45 -20.78 -6.13
N VAL A 239 6.04 -19.64 -6.69
CA VAL A 239 5.75 -19.48 -8.11
C VAL A 239 7.04 -19.62 -8.94
N SER A 240 8.11 -18.95 -8.52
CA SER A 240 9.40 -19.01 -9.21
C SER A 240 10.00 -20.42 -9.23
N THR A 241 9.80 -21.19 -8.15
CA THR A 241 10.22 -22.59 -8.11
C THR A 241 9.42 -23.44 -9.08
N PHE A 242 8.11 -23.28 -9.13
CA PHE A 242 7.25 -23.96 -10.08
C PHE A 242 7.62 -23.62 -11.52
N VAL A 243 7.75 -22.34 -11.86
CA VAL A 243 8.10 -21.88 -13.20
C VAL A 243 9.43 -22.46 -13.67
N ARG A 244 10.47 -22.39 -12.83
CA ARG A 244 11.79 -22.98 -13.17
C ARG A 244 11.71 -24.48 -13.42
N ALA A 245 10.97 -25.19 -12.60
CA ALA A 245 10.79 -26.63 -12.75
C ALA A 245 10.07 -26.98 -14.07
N VAL A 246 9.03 -26.21 -14.44
CA VAL A 246 8.29 -26.38 -15.70
C VAL A 246 9.19 -26.10 -16.91
N ILE A 247 9.94 -24.99 -16.90
CA ILE A 247 10.87 -24.62 -17.99
C ILE A 247 11.96 -25.70 -18.15
N GLN A 248 12.49 -26.21 -17.04
CA GLN A 248 13.50 -27.26 -17.08
C GLN A 248 12.94 -28.57 -17.63
N ALA A 249 11.74 -28.97 -17.20
CA ALA A 249 11.10 -30.18 -17.71
C ALA A 249 10.80 -30.10 -19.21
N GLU A 250 10.41 -28.93 -19.72
CA GLU A 250 10.20 -28.70 -21.13
C GLU A 250 11.49 -28.84 -21.95
N ARG A 251 12.60 -28.31 -21.43
CA ARG A 251 13.93 -28.43 -22.08
C ARG A 251 14.47 -29.85 -22.10
N MET A 252 14.22 -30.62 -21.05
CA MET A 252 14.74 -31.98 -20.93
C MET A 252 13.89 -33.04 -21.65
N GLY A 253 12.71 -32.65 -22.17
CA GLY A 253 11.74 -33.60 -22.73
C GLY A 253 11.25 -34.65 -21.73
N SER A 254 11.54 -34.43 -20.43
CA SER A 254 11.16 -35.34 -19.36
C SER A 254 9.65 -35.30 -19.13
N SER A 255 9.14 -36.35 -18.50
CA SER A 255 7.71 -36.45 -18.19
C SER A 255 7.20 -35.29 -17.38
N MET A 256 6.72 -34.24 -18.05
CA MET A 256 6.05 -33.08 -17.44
C MET A 256 4.97 -33.51 -16.43
N ARG A 257 4.28 -34.63 -16.73
CA ARG A 257 3.28 -35.24 -15.86
C ARG A 257 3.84 -35.56 -14.45
N ASN A 258 4.96 -36.25 -14.38
CA ASN A 258 5.56 -36.64 -13.09
C ASN A 258 6.03 -35.42 -12.30
N LEU A 259 6.61 -34.42 -12.97
CA LEU A 259 7.03 -33.18 -12.32
C LEU A 259 5.83 -32.44 -11.68
N LEU A 260 4.76 -32.24 -12.45
CA LEU A 260 3.56 -31.53 -11.98
C LEU A 260 2.89 -32.28 -10.82
N LYS A 261 2.83 -33.63 -10.90
CA LYS A 261 2.31 -34.45 -9.80
C LYS A 261 3.11 -34.26 -8.52
N VAL A 262 4.42 -34.40 -8.58
CA VAL A 262 5.30 -34.22 -7.41
C VAL A 262 5.17 -32.78 -6.85
N GLN A 263 5.11 -31.76 -7.70
CA GLN A 263 4.94 -30.38 -7.27
C GLN A 263 3.58 -30.16 -6.58
N SER A 264 2.50 -30.72 -7.12
CA SER A 264 1.17 -30.57 -6.51
C SER A 264 1.10 -31.27 -5.15
N GLU A 265 1.61 -32.49 -5.04
CA GLU A 265 1.68 -33.24 -3.77
C GLU A 265 2.54 -32.52 -2.73
N GLN A 266 3.71 -32.01 -3.12
CA GLN A 266 4.58 -31.25 -2.23
C GLN A 266 3.86 -30.02 -1.68
N ARG A 267 3.23 -29.22 -2.52
CA ARG A 267 2.48 -28.02 -2.09
C ARG A 267 1.30 -28.34 -1.18
N ARG A 268 0.60 -29.44 -1.47
CA ARG A 268 -0.47 -29.94 -0.60
C ARG A 268 0.08 -30.31 0.80
N ASN A 269 1.19 -31.05 0.86
CA ASN A 269 1.83 -31.43 2.11
C ASN A 269 2.33 -30.20 2.90
N GLU A 270 2.97 -29.24 2.23
CA GLU A 270 3.38 -27.99 2.87
C GLU A 270 2.19 -27.22 3.47
N ARG A 271 1.04 -27.23 2.80
CA ARG A 271 -0.19 -26.62 3.33
C ARG A 271 -0.68 -27.30 4.59
N PHE A 272 -0.67 -28.64 4.62
CA PHE A 272 -1.03 -29.40 5.81
C PHE A 272 -0.06 -29.12 6.96
N GLN A 273 1.23 -29.16 6.71
CA GLN A 273 2.26 -28.86 7.72
C GLN A 273 2.14 -27.43 8.29
N ARG A 274 1.82 -26.44 7.45
CA ARG A 274 1.56 -25.06 7.92
C ARG A 274 0.32 -24.98 8.79
N ALA A 275 -0.76 -25.69 8.45
CA ALA A 275 -1.98 -25.74 9.26
C ALA A 275 -1.72 -26.43 10.61
N GLU A 276 -1.00 -27.55 10.59
CA GLU A 276 -0.60 -28.27 11.79
C GLU A 276 0.29 -27.43 12.71
N LYS A 277 1.29 -26.73 12.14
CA LYS A 277 2.13 -25.81 12.89
C LYS A 277 1.31 -24.69 13.56
N MET A 278 0.37 -24.07 12.84
CA MET A 278 -0.52 -23.06 13.41
C MET A 278 -1.40 -23.62 14.53
N ALA A 279 -1.87 -24.85 14.39
CA ALA A 279 -2.65 -25.53 15.42
C ALA A 279 -1.81 -25.82 16.67
N MET A 280 -0.55 -26.23 16.51
CA MET A 280 0.38 -26.45 17.63
C MET A 280 0.84 -25.15 18.30
N GLU A 281 0.90 -24.03 17.59
CA GLU A 281 1.23 -22.73 18.18
C GLU A 281 0.07 -22.12 19.00
N ALA A 282 -1.17 -22.53 18.75
CA ALA A 282 -2.33 -21.96 19.43
C ALA A 282 -2.29 -22.15 20.96
N PRO A 283 -2.02 -23.37 21.51
CA PRO A 283 -1.90 -23.56 22.95
C PRO A 283 -0.78 -22.73 23.57
N VAL A 284 0.37 -22.61 22.88
CA VAL A 284 1.52 -21.83 23.37
C VAL A 284 1.17 -20.35 23.48
N LYS A 285 0.43 -19.80 22.50
CA LYS A 285 -0.03 -18.40 22.53
C LYS A 285 -1.05 -18.13 23.63
N LEU A 286 -1.78 -19.14 24.09
CA LEU A 286 -2.73 -19.00 25.19
C LEU A 286 -2.05 -19.03 26.59
N ILE A 287 -0.85 -19.59 26.69
CA ILE A 287 -0.12 -19.64 27.97
C ILE A 287 0.24 -18.24 28.45
N LEU A 288 0.64 -17.33 27.54
CA LEU A 288 1.07 -15.98 27.89
C LEU A 288 -0.02 -15.16 28.59
N PRO A 289 -1.25 -15.02 28.04
CA PRO A 289 -2.34 -14.35 28.75
C PRO A 289 -2.75 -15.10 30.03
N LEU A 290 -2.73 -16.44 30.00
CA LEU A 290 -3.05 -17.26 31.18
C LEU A 290 -2.09 -16.96 32.34
N MET A 291 -0.78 -16.94 32.05
CA MET A 291 0.23 -16.56 33.05
C MET A 291 0.05 -15.12 33.53
N ALA A 292 -0.20 -14.19 32.64
CA ALA A 292 -0.33 -12.77 32.96
C ALA A 292 -1.51 -12.49 33.89
N PHE A 293 -2.59 -13.28 33.83
CA PHE A 293 -3.77 -13.09 34.67
C PHE A 293 -3.77 -13.98 35.89
N ILE A 294 -3.41 -15.26 35.77
CA ILE A 294 -3.48 -16.20 36.91
C ILE A 294 -2.35 -15.96 37.89
N PHE A 295 -1.13 -15.68 37.40
CA PHE A 295 0.02 -15.53 38.30
C PHE A 295 -0.14 -14.37 39.29
N PRO A 296 -0.53 -13.14 38.91
CA PRO A 296 -0.75 -12.06 39.88
C PRO A 296 -1.86 -12.39 40.91
N VAL A 297 -2.96 -12.98 40.43
CA VAL A 297 -4.09 -13.36 41.35
C VAL A 297 -3.68 -14.41 42.37
N THR A 298 -2.98 -15.44 41.92
CA THR A 298 -2.48 -16.49 42.82
C THR A 298 -1.47 -15.91 43.82
N PHE A 299 -0.60 -15.01 43.36
CA PHE A 299 0.37 -14.38 44.23
C PHE A 299 -0.30 -13.46 45.28
N MET A 300 -1.35 -12.73 44.88
CA MET A 300 -2.13 -11.88 45.77
C MET A 300 -2.82 -12.70 46.87
N ILE A 301 -3.43 -13.87 46.52
CA ILE A 301 -4.08 -14.75 47.45
C ILE A 301 -3.09 -15.34 48.48
N LEU A 302 -1.87 -15.71 47.99
CA LEU A 302 -0.84 -16.26 48.91
C LEU A 302 -0.17 -15.17 49.76
N ALA A 303 0.00 -13.96 49.24
CA ALA A 303 0.62 -12.87 49.96
C ALA A 303 -0.30 -12.28 51.05
N PHE A 304 -1.62 -12.32 50.86
CA PHE A 304 -2.58 -11.73 51.80
C PHE A 304 -2.45 -12.26 53.21
N PRO A 305 -2.47 -13.56 53.49
CA PRO A 305 -2.33 -14.08 54.87
C PRO A 305 -0.95 -13.79 55.47
N ILE A 306 0.09 -13.69 54.61
CA ILE A 306 1.43 -13.37 55.07
C ILE A 306 1.49 -11.90 55.52
N LEU A 307 0.92 -10.98 54.71
CA LEU A 307 0.84 -9.57 55.06
C LEU A 307 0.03 -9.34 56.36
N VAL A 308 -1.11 -10.02 56.51
CA VAL A 308 -1.91 -9.93 57.75
C VAL A 308 -1.10 -10.37 58.97
N LYS A 309 -0.37 -11.48 58.89
CA LYS A 309 0.48 -11.95 59.99
C LYS A 309 1.62 -10.98 60.34
N PHE A 310 2.22 -10.35 59.31
CA PHE A 310 3.25 -9.32 59.54
C PHE A 310 2.70 -8.06 60.22
N MET A 311 1.47 -7.65 59.89
CA MET A 311 0.79 -6.54 60.53
C MET A 311 0.42 -6.86 61.98
N ASP A 312 -0.07 -8.07 62.25
CA ASP A 312 -0.44 -8.50 63.62
C ASP A 312 0.79 -8.67 64.53
N GLN A 313 1.96 -8.96 64.00
CA GLN A 313 3.21 -9.12 64.77
C GLN A 313 3.97 -7.81 64.98
N GLY A 314 3.43 -6.67 64.59
CA GLY A 314 3.99 -5.32 64.93
C GLY A 314 5.32 -4.99 64.24
N PHE A 315 5.62 -5.58 63.08
CA PHE A 315 6.83 -5.31 62.32
C PHE A 315 6.71 -4.10 61.33
N LEU A 316 5.57 -3.40 61.36
CA LEU A 316 5.32 -2.15 60.62
C LEU A 316 4.83 -1.06 61.58
#